data_e75f2a853bbf6de4eebae6d5b3a49aef
#
_entry.id   e75f2a853bbf6de4eebae6d5b3a49aef
#
_cell.length_a   1.000
_cell.length_b   1.000
_cell.length_c   1.000
_cell.angle_alpha   90.00
_cell.angle_beta   90.00
_cell.angle_gamma   90.00
#
_symmetry.space_group_name_H-M   'P 1'
#
loop_
_entity.id
_entity.type
_entity.pdbx_description
1 polymer ?
#
loop_
_entity_poly.entity_id
_entity_poly.type
_entity_poly.pdbx_seq_one_letter_code
_entity_poly.pdbx_strand_id
1 'polypeptide(L)'
;MDFELAVWREDLVPSLAESAADVRVPQYLRDSFPHPYTAEDARAFISFAKGEGEKGDLYRAVVAEGKAVGGIAVTRGQDVYRRSAEIGYWLTPAYWGRGIMTEAVRRICRETFEKTDIVRIYAEVFAPNAASLRVLEKCGFVREGIKRRSVFKNGEFCDSIVMALIKE
;
A
#
# COMPACT_ATOMS: atom_id res chain seq x y z
N MET A 1 -16.73 0.79 8.82
CA MET A 1 -16.32 2.15 9.17
C MET A 1 -16.19 2.99 7.91
N ASP A 2 -16.71 4.20 7.94
CA ASP A 2 -16.63 5.08 6.78
C ASP A 2 -15.22 5.63 6.60
N PHE A 3 -14.75 5.58 5.37
CA PHE A 3 -13.48 6.15 4.95
C PHE A 3 -13.54 6.50 3.46
N GLU A 4 -12.61 7.34 3.02
CA GLU A 4 -12.44 7.64 1.60
C GLU A 4 -11.01 7.33 1.14
N LEU A 5 -10.86 7.03 -0.14
CA LEU A 5 -9.58 7.02 -0.81
C LEU A 5 -9.40 8.38 -1.49
N ALA A 6 -8.62 9.23 -0.88
CA ALA A 6 -8.41 10.59 -1.35
C ALA A 6 -7.07 10.75 -2.05
N VAL A 7 -7.01 11.68 -3.00
CA VAL A 7 -5.72 12.15 -3.52
C VAL A 7 -4.96 12.79 -2.38
N TRP A 8 -3.65 12.57 -2.31
CA TRP A 8 -2.82 13.19 -1.28
C TRP A 8 -2.82 14.72 -1.41
N ARG A 9 -3.04 15.40 -0.28
CA ARG A 9 -3.11 16.87 -0.17
C ARG A 9 -2.20 17.32 0.96
N GLU A 10 -1.71 18.55 0.86
CA GLU A 10 -0.80 19.09 1.89
C GLU A 10 -1.45 19.25 3.27
N ASP A 11 -2.76 19.47 3.32
CA ASP A 11 -3.50 19.53 4.59
C ASP A 11 -3.51 18.21 5.36
N LEU A 12 -3.14 17.10 4.72
CA LEU A 12 -2.99 15.77 5.35
C LEU A 12 -1.63 15.56 6.01
N VAL A 13 -0.66 16.47 5.87
CA VAL A 13 0.68 16.33 6.44
C VAL A 13 0.65 16.03 7.95
N PRO A 14 -0.06 16.78 8.80
CA PRO A 14 -0.06 16.50 10.24
C PRO A 14 -0.59 15.11 10.59
N SER A 15 -1.71 14.72 10.02
CA SER A 15 -2.32 13.40 10.31
C SER A 15 -1.50 12.25 9.74
N LEU A 16 -0.87 12.43 8.56
CA LEU A 16 0.04 11.43 8.01
C LEU A 16 1.23 11.22 8.94
N ALA A 17 1.88 12.30 9.40
CA ALA A 17 3.02 12.19 10.31
C ALA A 17 2.65 11.48 11.60
N GLU A 18 1.49 11.79 12.18
CA GLU A 18 0.98 11.13 13.39
C GLU A 18 0.71 9.63 13.15
N SER A 19 -0.01 9.31 12.09
CA SER A 19 -0.42 7.92 11.78
C SER A 19 0.76 7.02 11.42
N ALA A 20 1.75 7.54 10.70
CA ALA A 20 2.92 6.80 10.25
C ALA A 20 3.99 6.66 11.34
N ALA A 21 3.91 7.42 12.43
CA ALA A 21 4.90 7.41 13.50
C ALA A 21 4.79 6.20 14.45
N ASP A 22 3.68 5.46 14.42
CA ASP A 22 3.53 4.27 15.25
C ASP A 22 4.58 3.23 14.87
N VAL A 23 5.30 2.72 15.87
CA VAL A 23 6.42 1.78 15.65
C VAL A 23 6.02 0.46 15.00
N ARG A 24 4.73 0.12 15.03
CA ARG A 24 4.21 -1.09 14.42
C ARG A 24 3.99 -0.97 12.91
N VAL A 25 3.92 0.26 12.39
CA VAL A 25 3.69 0.50 10.96
C VAL A 25 4.84 0.00 10.09
N PRO A 26 6.12 0.34 10.34
CA PRO A 26 7.20 -0.09 9.46
C PRO A 26 7.58 -1.56 9.55
N GLN A 27 7.03 -2.32 10.48
CA GLN A 27 7.41 -3.71 10.76
C GLN A 27 7.45 -4.59 9.50
N TYR A 28 6.46 -4.46 8.61
CA TYR A 28 6.34 -5.24 7.39
C TYR A 28 6.42 -4.40 6.12
N LEU A 29 7.05 -3.23 6.22
CA LEU A 29 7.28 -2.34 5.09
C LEU A 29 8.77 -2.30 4.73
N ARG A 30 9.06 -1.82 3.52
CA ARG A 30 10.43 -1.62 3.06
C ARG A 30 11.12 -0.55 3.91
N ASP A 31 12.46 -0.60 3.98
CA ASP A 31 13.26 0.37 4.73
C ASP A 31 13.17 1.80 4.18
N SER A 32 12.69 1.97 2.94
CA SER A 32 12.40 3.28 2.37
C SER A 32 11.27 4.02 3.09
N PHE A 33 10.44 3.29 3.86
CA PHE A 33 9.47 3.91 4.76
C PHE A 33 10.21 4.41 6.01
N PRO A 34 10.26 5.74 6.25
CA PRO A 34 11.06 6.28 7.33
C PRO A 34 10.62 5.85 8.73
N HIS A 35 11.61 5.68 9.62
CA HIS A 35 11.36 5.47 11.04
C HIS A 35 12.52 6.05 11.85
N PRO A 36 12.30 7.03 12.77
CA PRO A 36 11.01 7.68 13.08
C PRO A 36 10.45 8.47 11.89
N TYR A 37 9.13 8.59 11.83
CA TYR A 37 8.43 9.31 10.77
C TYR A 37 8.11 10.74 11.22
N THR A 38 8.59 11.73 10.48
CA THR A 38 8.48 13.15 10.83
C THR A 38 7.51 13.90 9.91
N ALA A 39 7.14 15.12 10.30
CA ALA A 39 6.33 15.98 9.43
C ALA A 39 7.06 16.32 8.12
N GLU A 40 8.39 16.39 8.14
CA GLU A 40 9.20 16.58 6.93
C GLU A 40 9.11 15.38 6.01
N ASP A 41 9.18 14.16 6.55
CA ASP A 41 8.94 12.92 5.77
C ASP A 41 7.56 12.93 5.15
N ALA A 42 6.54 13.35 5.89
CA ALA A 42 5.17 13.45 5.39
C ALA A 42 5.04 14.44 4.22
N ARG A 43 5.66 15.61 4.32
CA ARG A 43 5.67 16.60 3.24
C ARG A 43 6.39 16.06 2.00
N ALA A 44 7.52 15.42 2.18
CA ALA A 44 8.29 14.82 1.08
C ALA A 44 7.48 13.72 0.38
N PHE A 45 6.84 12.86 1.14
CA PHE A 45 6.02 11.79 0.58
C PHE A 45 4.81 12.33 -0.20
N ILE A 46 4.10 13.31 0.34
CA ILE A 46 2.93 13.89 -0.34
C ILE A 46 3.33 14.57 -1.65
N SER A 47 4.45 15.29 -1.64
CA SER A 47 5.01 15.88 -2.88
C SER A 47 5.35 14.81 -3.91
N PHE A 48 6.01 13.74 -3.49
CA PHE A 48 6.34 12.59 -4.34
C PHE A 48 5.06 11.94 -4.90
N ALA A 49 4.08 11.65 -4.07
CA ALA A 49 2.85 10.99 -4.48
C ALA A 49 2.05 11.82 -5.48
N LYS A 50 2.02 13.15 -5.32
CA LYS A 50 1.39 14.05 -6.29
C LYS A 50 2.09 14.00 -7.65
N GLY A 51 3.42 13.99 -7.67
CA GLY A 51 4.20 13.87 -8.90
C GLY A 51 4.01 12.54 -9.62
N GLU A 52 3.97 11.43 -8.89
CA GLU A 52 3.73 10.10 -9.47
C GLU A 52 2.29 9.97 -9.98
N GLY A 53 1.33 10.61 -9.31
CA GLY A 53 -0.06 10.67 -9.79
C GLY A 53 -0.19 11.33 -11.15
N GLU A 54 0.60 12.36 -11.41
CA GLU A 54 0.66 13.02 -12.71
C GLU A 54 1.23 12.11 -13.83
N LYS A 55 2.03 11.12 -13.44
CA LYS A 55 2.59 10.12 -14.37
C LYS A 55 1.67 8.91 -14.60
N GLY A 56 0.51 8.87 -13.93
CA GLY A 56 -0.49 7.83 -14.08
C GLY A 56 -0.49 6.74 -13.02
N ASP A 57 0.38 6.78 -12.02
CA ASP A 57 0.33 5.89 -10.87
C ASP A 57 -0.77 6.32 -9.91
N LEU A 58 -1.34 5.33 -9.19
CA LEU A 58 -2.43 5.57 -8.25
C LEU A 58 -1.87 5.60 -6.83
N TYR A 59 -1.75 6.79 -6.26
CA TYR A 59 -1.38 7.00 -4.86
C TYR A 59 -2.57 7.62 -4.13
N ARG A 60 -3.10 6.92 -3.13
CA ARG A 60 -4.26 7.39 -2.37
C ARG A 60 -3.99 7.40 -0.88
N ALA A 61 -4.51 8.43 -0.22
CA ALA A 61 -4.63 8.46 1.23
C ALA A 61 -5.87 7.69 1.65
N VAL A 62 -5.74 6.85 2.68
CA VAL A 62 -6.90 6.31 3.38
C VAL A 62 -7.29 7.34 4.44
N VAL A 63 -8.42 8.01 4.25
CA VAL A 63 -8.87 9.09 5.12
C VAL A 63 -10.09 8.62 5.90
N ALA A 64 -10.00 8.67 7.22
CA ALA A 64 -11.09 8.39 8.14
C ALA A 64 -11.18 9.53 9.16
N GLU A 65 -12.39 9.97 9.46
CA GLU A 65 -12.62 11.07 10.42
C GLU A 65 -11.80 12.33 10.10
N GLY A 66 -11.61 12.62 8.81
CA GLY A 66 -10.86 13.77 8.33
C GLY A 66 -9.33 13.64 8.43
N LYS A 67 -8.81 12.49 8.80
CA LYS A 67 -7.38 12.25 8.99
C LYS A 67 -6.86 11.19 8.04
N ALA A 68 -5.64 11.37 7.54
CA ALA A 68 -4.92 10.31 6.83
C ALA A 68 -4.49 9.25 7.85
N VAL A 69 -5.10 8.06 7.78
CA VAL A 69 -4.84 6.95 8.70
C VAL A 69 -4.06 5.82 8.05
N GLY A 70 -3.82 5.93 6.77
CA GLY A 70 -3.05 4.95 5.99
C GLY A 70 -2.80 5.44 4.58
N GLY A 71 -2.14 4.59 3.81
CA GLY A 71 -1.86 4.84 2.40
C GLY A 71 -1.99 3.57 1.58
N ILE A 72 -2.33 3.73 0.32
CA ILE A 72 -2.41 2.65 -0.65
C ILE A 72 -1.97 3.16 -2.01
N ALA A 73 -1.20 2.35 -2.73
CA ALA A 73 -0.69 2.72 -4.04
C ALA A 73 -0.68 1.55 -4.99
N VAL A 74 -0.90 1.84 -6.26
CA VAL A 74 -0.70 0.90 -7.38
C VAL A 74 0.30 1.54 -8.33
N THR A 75 1.46 0.93 -8.44
CA THR A 75 2.60 1.44 -9.20
C THR A 75 2.84 0.58 -10.42
N ARG A 76 2.75 1.19 -11.59
CA ARG A 76 2.94 0.51 -12.87
C ARG A 76 4.38 0.03 -13.05
N GLY A 77 4.54 -1.17 -13.61
CA GLY A 77 5.82 -1.67 -14.07
C GLY A 77 6.31 -0.94 -15.32
N GLN A 78 7.52 -1.30 -15.75
CA GLN A 78 8.17 -0.66 -16.88
C GLN A 78 8.45 -1.66 -17.99
N ASP A 79 8.69 -1.14 -19.20
CA ASP A 79 9.03 -1.93 -20.38
C ASP A 79 7.98 -3.01 -20.65
N VAL A 80 8.38 -4.28 -20.76
CA VAL A 80 7.47 -5.41 -20.99
C VAL A 80 6.50 -5.67 -19.84
N TYR A 81 6.77 -5.10 -18.66
CA TYR A 81 5.92 -5.21 -17.48
C TYR A 81 4.94 -4.03 -17.31
N ARG A 82 4.81 -3.16 -18.33
CA ARG A 82 4.02 -1.93 -18.23
C ARG A 82 2.50 -2.12 -18.05
N ARG A 83 2.01 -3.32 -18.28
CA ARG A 83 0.59 -3.67 -18.02
C ARG A 83 0.40 -4.50 -16.76
N SER A 84 1.44 -4.56 -15.93
CA SER A 84 1.46 -5.13 -14.59
C SER A 84 1.75 -4.03 -13.59
N ALA A 85 1.19 -4.10 -12.39
CA ALA A 85 1.42 -3.09 -11.36
C ALA A 85 1.54 -3.74 -9.99
N GLU A 86 2.36 -3.13 -9.13
CA GLU A 86 2.50 -3.56 -7.74
C GLU A 86 1.58 -2.75 -6.84
N ILE A 87 0.85 -3.42 -5.95
CA ILE A 87 0.07 -2.78 -4.91
C ILE A 87 0.84 -2.82 -3.58
N GLY A 88 0.85 -1.71 -2.88
CA GLY A 88 1.38 -1.60 -1.53
C GLY A 88 0.45 -0.77 -0.66
N TYR A 89 0.40 -1.05 0.63
CA TYR A 89 -0.46 -0.32 1.55
C TYR A 89 0.00 -0.47 3.00
N TRP A 90 -0.46 0.47 3.82
CA TRP A 90 -0.27 0.45 5.27
C TRP A 90 -1.45 1.16 5.94
N LEU A 91 -1.69 0.82 7.19
CA LEU A 91 -2.76 1.40 8.01
C LEU A 91 -2.25 1.55 9.45
N THR A 92 -2.53 2.69 10.07
CA THR A 92 -2.15 2.88 11.47
C THR A 92 -2.92 1.91 12.38
N PRO A 93 -2.28 1.34 13.42
CA PRO A 93 -2.88 0.27 14.22
C PRO A 93 -4.23 0.58 14.86
N ALA A 94 -4.49 1.85 15.20
CA ALA A 94 -5.78 2.25 15.78
C ALA A 94 -6.99 1.93 14.88
N TYR A 95 -6.75 1.71 13.59
CA TYR A 95 -7.80 1.41 12.60
C TYR A 95 -7.76 -0.03 12.09
N TRP A 96 -6.91 -0.88 12.65
CA TRP A 96 -6.86 -2.30 12.29
C TRP A 96 -8.13 -3.05 12.69
N GLY A 97 -8.42 -4.14 12.00
CA GLY A 97 -9.53 -5.04 12.33
C GLY A 97 -10.92 -4.51 12.03
N ARG A 98 -11.03 -3.46 11.25
CA ARG A 98 -12.31 -2.80 10.89
C ARG A 98 -12.72 -3.00 9.43
N GLY A 99 -11.98 -3.80 8.67
CA GLY A 99 -12.26 -4.06 7.26
C GLY A 99 -11.88 -2.93 6.30
N ILE A 100 -11.26 -1.87 6.80
CA ILE A 100 -10.90 -0.69 5.99
C ILE A 100 -9.98 -1.08 4.84
N MET A 101 -8.88 -1.78 5.12
CA MET A 101 -7.90 -2.09 4.09
C MET A 101 -8.44 -3.09 3.06
N THR A 102 -9.25 -4.05 3.46
CA THR A 102 -9.91 -4.97 2.52
C THR A 102 -10.76 -4.21 1.51
N GLU A 103 -11.56 -3.26 1.98
CA GLU A 103 -12.39 -2.45 1.09
C GLU A 103 -11.56 -1.47 0.27
N ALA A 104 -10.51 -0.89 0.84
CA ALA A 104 -9.58 0.00 0.12
C ALA A 104 -8.91 -0.74 -1.05
N VAL A 105 -8.42 -1.96 -0.82
CA VAL A 105 -7.81 -2.80 -1.87
C VAL A 105 -8.83 -3.08 -2.98
N ARG A 106 -10.07 -3.45 -2.63
CA ARG A 106 -11.12 -3.68 -3.64
C ARG A 106 -11.37 -2.46 -4.51
N ARG A 107 -11.46 -1.29 -3.87
CA ARG A 107 -11.75 -0.03 -4.60
C ARG A 107 -10.62 0.36 -5.54
N ILE A 108 -9.37 0.33 -5.07
CA ILE A 108 -8.24 0.74 -5.90
C ILE A 108 -7.96 -0.26 -7.03
N CYS A 109 -8.17 -1.55 -6.82
CA CYS A 109 -8.05 -2.55 -7.88
C CYS A 109 -9.10 -2.34 -8.95
N ARG A 110 -10.35 -2.10 -8.55
CA ARG A 110 -11.44 -1.77 -9.50
C ARG A 110 -11.10 -0.52 -10.30
N GLU A 111 -10.72 0.55 -9.63
CA GLU A 111 -10.34 1.80 -10.28
C GLU A 111 -9.20 1.58 -11.28
N THR A 112 -8.18 0.82 -10.89
CA THR A 112 -7.04 0.51 -11.75
C THR A 112 -7.49 -0.21 -13.02
N PHE A 113 -8.30 -1.26 -12.89
CA PHE A 113 -8.76 -2.05 -14.04
C PHE A 113 -9.74 -1.29 -14.94
N GLU A 114 -10.52 -0.38 -14.38
CA GLU A 114 -11.49 0.42 -15.15
C GLU A 114 -10.85 1.60 -15.88
N LYS A 115 -9.85 2.24 -15.26
CA LYS A 115 -9.29 3.50 -15.75
C LYS A 115 -7.94 3.37 -16.45
N THR A 116 -7.32 2.20 -16.40
CA THR A 116 -6.00 1.97 -17.01
C THR A 116 -6.00 0.71 -17.86
N ASP A 117 -4.89 0.48 -18.58
CA ASP A 117 -4.68 -0.74 -19.36
C ASP A 117 -3.96 -1.85 -18.58
N ILE A 118 -3.82 -1.70 -17.25
CA ILE A 118 -3.25 -2.72 -16.39
C ILE A 118 -4.17 -3.94 -16.36
N VAL A 119 -3.58 -5.12 -16.50
CA VAL A 119 -4.32 -6.40 -16.48
C VAL A 119 -3.92 -7.30 -15.32
N ARG A 120 -2.89 -6.92 -14.58
CA ARG A 120 -2.32 -7.69 -13.48
C ARG A 120 -1.92 -6.75 -12.35
N ILE A 121 -2.39 -7.04 -11.13
CA ILE A 121 -1.96 -6.36 -9.91
C ILE A 121 -1.36 -7.42 -8.99
N TYR A 122 -0.14 -7.20 -8.51
CA TYR A 122 0.53 -8.13 -7.62
C TYR A 122 1.02 -7.44 -6.36
N ALA A 123 1.24 -8.22 -5.32
CA ALA A 123 1.84 -7.80 -4.06
C ALA A 123 2.92 -8.79 -3.64
N GLU A 124 3.97 -8.29 -3.05
CA GLU A 124 4.99 -9.10 -2.36
C GLU A 124 4.84 -8.88 -0.86
N VAL A 125 4.38 -9.90 -0.16
CA VAL A 125 4.05 -9.84 1.26
C VAL A 125 5.09 -10.56 2.08
N PHE A 126 5.60 -9.93 3.14
CA PHE A 126 6.49 -10.62 4.07
C PHE A 126 5.73 -11.78 4.70
N ALA A 127 6.28 -13.01 4.63
CA ALA A 127 5.57 -14.21 5.05
C ALA A 127 4.95 -14.14 6.46
N PRO A 128 5.57 -13.49 7.46
CA PRO A 128 4.96 -13.35 8.79
C PRO A 128 3.73 -12.44 8.83
N ASN A 129 3.49 -11.63 7.78
CA ASN A 129 2.37 -10.69 7.74
C ASN A 129 1.05 -11.38 7.36
N ALA A 130 0.54 -12.21 8.25
CA ALA A 130 -0.69 -12.98 8.01
C ALA A 130 -1.92 -12.09 7.74
N ALA A 131 -1.97 -10.92 8.36
CA ALA A 131 -3.10 -9.99 8.18
C ALA A 131 -3.18 -9.47 6.74
N SER A 132 -2.04 -9.11 6.14
CA SER A 132 -1.99 -8.67 4.75
C SER A 132 -2.35 -9.78 3.77
N LEU A 133 -1.88 -11.01 4.02
CA LEU A 133 -2.25 -12.17 3.20
C LEU A 133 -3.76 -12.39 3.20
N ARG A 134 -4.41 -12.28 4.36
CA ARG A 134 -5.88 -12.42 4.46
C ARG A 134 -6.62 -11.30 3.72
N VAL A 135 -6.13 -10.07 3.79
CA VAL A 135 -6.72 -8.95 3.04
C VAL A 135 -6.72 -9.26 1.55
N LEU A 136 -5.58 -9.68 1.02
CA LEU A 136 -5.43 -9.98 -0.40
C LEU A 136 -6.29 -11.18 -0.83
N GLU A 137 -6.31 -12.25 -0.05
CA GLU A 137 -7.16 -13.42 -0.32
C GLU A 137 -8.65 -13.04 -0.39
N LYS A 138 -9.13 -12.20 0.54
CA LYS A 138 -10.51 -11.70 0.53
C LYS A 138 -10.82 -10.82 -0.67
N CYS A 139 -9.80 -10.25 -1.30
CA CYS A 139 -9.95 -9.43 -2.51
C CYS A 139 -9.79 -10.23 -3.80
N GLY A 140 -9.64 -11.55 -3.71
CA GLY A 140 -9.53 -12.42 -4.88
C GLY A 140 -8.11 -12.64 -5.39
N PHE A 141 -7.09 -12.16 -4.68
CA PHE A 141 -5.69 -12.44 -5.03
C PHE A 141 -5.37 -13.91 -4.77
N VAL A 142 -4.57 -14.48 -5.66
CA VAL A 142 -4.13 -15.88 -5.60
C VAL A 142 -2.63 -15.92 -5.36
N ARG A 143 -2.19 -16.85 -4.53
CA ARG A 143 -0.76 -17.07 -4.30
C ARG A 143 -0.11 -17.61 -5.57
N GLU A 144 0.96 -16.98 -6.02
CA GLU A 144 1.74 -17.42 -7.17
C GLU A 144 3.07 -18.08 -6.80
N GLY A 145 3.63 -17.74 -5.67
CA GLY A 145 4.89 -18.34 -5.27
C GLY A 145 5.47 -17.76 -3.99
N ILE A 146 6.60 -18.32 -3.59
CA ILE A 146 7.36 -17.91 -2.41
C ILE A 146 8.79 -17.61 -2.84
N LYS A 147 9.29 -16.44 -2.49
CA LYS A 147 10.69 -16.04 -2.66
C LYS A 147 11.39 -16.28 -1.33
N ARG A 148 12.10 -17.40 -1.21
CA ARG A 148 12.73 -17.80 0.05
C ARG A 148 13.87 -16.86 0.42
N ARG A 149 13.89 -16.42 1.70
CA ARG A 149 14.91 -15.56 2.30
C ARG A 149 15.19 -14.29 1.50
N SER A 150 14.17 -13.79 0.80
CA SER A 150 14.30 -12.61 -0.06
C SER A 150 14.26 -11.29 0.71
N VAL A 151 13.78 -11.29 1.95
CA VAL A 151 13.65 -10.09 2.78
C VAL A 151 14.68 -10.14 3.92
N PHE A 152 15.44 -9.06 4.04
CA PHE A 152 16.31 -8.82 5.21
C PHE A 152 15.82 -7.58 5.91
N LYS A 153 15.21 -7.74 7.08
CA LYS A 153 14.59 -6.65 7.85
C LYS A 153 14.93 -6.79 9.32
N ASN A 154 15.41 -5.70 9.94
CA ASN A 154 15.75 -5.68 11.37
C ASN A 154 16.72 -6.81 11.79
N GLY A 155 17.70 -7.11 10.93
CA GLY A 155 18.71 -8.14 11.19
C GLY A 155 18.26 -9.57 10.97
N GLU A 156 17.03 -9.80 10.48
CA GLU A 156 16.47 -11.12 10.26
C GLU A 156 16.05 -11.32 8.80
N PHE A 157 16.13 -12.57 8.33
CA PHE A 157 15.62 -12.96 7.03
C PHE A 157 14.21 -13.51 7.14
N CYS A 158 13.37 -13.21 6.17
CA CYS A 158 12.11 -13.90 5.98
C CYS A 158 11.81 -14.12 4.50
N ASP A 159 10.84 -14.98 4.23
CA ASP A 159 10.34 -15.20 2.89
C ASP A 159 9.39 -14.09 2.49
N SER A 160 9.22 -13.91 1.19
CA SER A 160 8.21 -13.05 0.60
C SER A 160 7.24 -13.91 -0.20
N ILE A 161 5.94 -13.64 -0.08
CA ILE A 161 4.89 -14.36 -0.78
C ILE A 161 4.34 -13.47 -1.88
N VAL A 162 4.32 -13.99 -3.11
CA VAL A 162 3.77 -13.27 -4.26
C VAL A 162 2.30 -13.61 -4.41
N MET A 163 1.46 -12.59 -4.37
CA MET A 163 0.02 -12.67 -4.56
C MET A 163 -0.37 -11.86 -5.79
N ALA A 164 -1.30 -12.33 -6.59
CA ALA A 164 -1.71 -11.61 -7.80
C ALA A 164 -3.20 -11.69 -8.07
N LEU A 165 -3.71 -10.61 -8.66
CA LEU A 165 -5.07 -10.47 -9.15
C LEU A 165 -5.02 -10.15 -10.64
N ILE A 166 -5.68 -10.96 -11.45
CA ILE A 166 -5.73 -10.80 -12.91
C ILE A 166 -7.09 -10.25 -13.31
N LYS A 167 -7.08 -9.27 -14.21
CA LYS A 167 -8.32 -8.73 -14.78
C LYS A 167 -9.00 -9.79 -15.63
N GLU A 168 -10.27 -10.02 -15.37
CA GLU A 168 -11.13 -10.92 -16.16
C GLU A 168 -11.73 -10.23 -17.39
#